data_6785d29a6e3a10baaa6c3718e30f3b66
#
_entry.id   6785d29a6e3a10baaa6c3718e30f3b66
#
_cell.length_a   1.000
_cell.length_b   1.000
_cell.length_c   1.000
_cell.angle_alpha   90.00
_cell.angle_beta   90.00
_cell.angle_gamma   90.00
#
_symmetry.space_group_name_H-M   'P 1'
#
loop_
_entity.id
_entity.type
_entity.pdbx_description
1 polymer ?
#
loop_
_entity_poly.entity_id
_entity_poly.type
_entity_poly.pdbx_seq_one_letter_code
_entity_poly.pdbx_strand_id
1 'polypeptide(L)'
;VVLDHARQAASVLDNFDVREELTIGIFEHPAALLLRELDRPAHLMKNRIIRALAGDAAARSAISGPLPESNPSDRDPDEERGAGDLTPKQQDVVEAVAGGYSFIVDAPSGADDASLIAAIIADSAANGRSVVHIAGSPSRTLAVHGRLRDLGVDETAVRIDGSNASDATLGLQLIHASQDLTSVEDSAEVAKMRARLRSVRQTLSSY
;
A
#
# COMPACT_ATOMS: atom_id res chain seq x y z
N VAL A 1 -37.52 -0.33 -25.13
CA VAL A 1 -36.57 -1.32 -25.69
C VAL A 1 -35.44 -1.65 -24.70
N VAL A 2 -34.64 -0.66 -24.22
CA VAL A 2 -33.51 -0.96 -23.29
C VAL A 2 -34.02 -1.44 -21.93
N LEU A 3 -35.02 -0.75 -21.36
CA LEU A 3 -35.64 -1.13 -20.08
C LEU A 3 -36.37 -2.46 -20.15
N ASP A 4 -37.01 -2.76 -21.27
CA ASP A 4 -37.71 -4.03 -21.44
C ASP A 4 -36.74 -5.20 -21.49
N HIS A 5 -35.58 -5.01 -22.16
CA HIS A 5 -34.52 -6.00 -22.19
C HIS A 5 -33.88 -6.20 -20.78
N ALA A 6 -33.68 -5.11 -20.05
CA ALA A 6 -33.20 -5.17 -18.67
C ALA A 6 -34.19 -5.89 -17.72
N ARG A 7 -35.52 -5.63 -17.86
CA ARG A 7 -36.55 -6.34 -17.12
C ARG A 7 -36.56 -7.83 -17.41
N GLN A 8 -36.43 -8.18 -18.69
CA GLN A 8 -36.39 -9.58 -19.11
C GLN A 8 -35.13 -10.30 -18.58
N ALA A 9 -33.97 -9.65 -18.62
CA ALA A 9 -32.76 -10.20 -18.05
C ALA A 9 -32.81 -10.33 -16.51
N ALA A 10 -33.44 -9.37 -15.84
CA ALA A 10 -33.60 -9.37 -14.39
C ALA A 10 -34.68 -10.33 -13.85
N SER A 11 -35.60 -10.80 -14.70
CA SER A 11 -36.72 -11.69 -14.31
C SER A 11 -36.28 -13.05 -13.76
N VAL A 12 -35.01 -13.43 -13.94
CA VAL A 12 -34.41 -14.68 -13.44
C VAL A 12 -33.82 -14.49 -12.02
N LEU A 13 -33.77 -13.26 -11.52
CA LEU A 13 -33.19 -12.94 -10.22
C LEU A 13 -34.28 -12.68 -9.19
N ASP A 14 -34.29 -13.45 -8.10
CA ASP A 14 -35.21 -13.23 -7.00
C ASP A 14 -35.00 -11.88 -6.33
N ASN A 15 -36.07 -11.16 -6.07
CA ASN A 15 -36.05 -9.83 -5.44
C ASN A 15 -35.38 -8.72 -6.23
N PHE A 16 -35.25 -8.88 -7.54
CA PHE A 16 -34.72 -7.85 -8.43
C PHE A 16 -35.84 -7.23 -9.27
N ASP A 17 -35.99 -5.89 -9.21
CA ASP A 17 -37.03 -5.17 -9.95
C ASP A 17 -36.39 -4.01 -10.75
N VAL A 18 -36.76 -3.91 -12.02
CA VAL A 18 -36.31 -2.81 -12.91
C VAL A 18 -37.43 -1.81 -13.06
N ARG A 19 -37.28 -0.67 -12.37
CA ARG A 19 -38.26 0.43 -12.38
C ARG A 19 -37.88 1.51 -13.40
N GLU A 20 -38.90 2.11 -13.98
CA GLU A 20 -38.74 3.32 -14.76
C GLU A 20 -38.94 4.50 -13.83
N GLU A 21 -37.82 5.05 -13.36
CA GLU A 21 -37.82 6.15 -12.40
C GLU A 21 -36.93 7.28 -12.91
N LEU A 22 -37.46 8.49 -12.84
CA LEU A 22 -36.70 9.71 -13.12
C LEU A 22 -36.39 10.39 -11.79
N THR A 23 -35.10 10.40 -11.42
CA THR A 23 -34.65 11.06 -10.20
C THR A 23 -33.89 12.34 -10.56
N ILE A 24 -34.30 13.46 -9.94
CA ILE A 24 -33.56 14.73 -10.03
C ILE A 24 -32.85 14.94 -8.70
N GLY A 25 -31.56 15.16 -8.75
CA GLY A 25 -30.73 15.36 -7.56
C GLY A 25 -29.47 16.17 -7.86
N ILE A 26 -28.81 16.63 -6.83
CA ILE A 26 -27.49 17.24 -6.92
C ILE A 26 -26.47 16.12 -6.77
N PHE A 27 -25.71 15.86 -7.81
CA PHE A 27 -24.67 14.83 -7.83
C PHE A 27 -23.30 15.50 -7.85
N GLU A 28 -22.48 15.24 -6.84
CA GLU A 28 -21.08 15.60 -6.90
C GLU A 28 -20.31 14.57 -7.73
N HIS A 29 -19.61 15.03 -8.76
CA HIS A 29 -18.76 14.16 -9.54
C HIS A 29 -17.53 13.77 -8.70
N PRO A 30 -17.20 12.47 -8.57
CA PRO A 30 -16.06 12.02 -7.73
C PRO A 30 -14.74 12.71 -8.07
N ALA A 31 -14.54 13.09 -9.33
CA ALA A 31 -13.35 13.80 -9.79
C ALA A 31 -13.40 15.33 -9.57
N ALA A 32 -14.46 15.90 -9.00
CA ALA A 32 -14.57 17.36 -8.84
C ALA A 32 -13.44 17.92 -7.96
N LEU A 33 -13.04 17.21 -6.90
CA LEU A 33 -11.92 17.58 -6.04
C LEU A 33 -10.58 17.51 -6.81
N LEU A 34 -10.39 16.47 -7.60
CA LEU A 34 -9.18 16.30 -8.43
C LEU A 34 -9.06 17.42 -9.46
N LEU A 35 -10.18 17.82 -10.11
CA LEU A 35 -10.18 18.93 -11.04
C LEU A 35 -9.78 20.24 -10.36
N ARG A 36 -10.29 20.52 -9.16
CA ARG A 36 -9.91 21.72 -8.38
C ARG A 36 -8.42 21.74 -8.04
N GLU A 37 -7.81 20.59 -7.74
CA GLU A 37 -6.37 20.49 -7.48
C GLU A 37 -5.56 20.70 -8.77
N LEU A 38 -6.01 20.17 -9.90
CA LEU A 38 -5.37 20.38 -11.20
C LEU A 38 -5.42 21.86 -11.66
N ASP A 39 -6.41 22.62 -11.22
CA ASP A 39 -6.51 24.07 -11.47
C ASP A 39 -5.44 24.88 -10.71
N ARG A 40 -4.63 24.24 -9.87
CA ARG A 40 -3.54 24.86 -9.10
C ARG A 40 -2.16 24.36 -9.51
N PRO A 41 -1.75 24.54 -10.76
CA PRO A 41 -0.51 23.95 -11.28
C PRO A 41 0.73 24.39 -10.51
N ALA A 42 0.78 25.61 -10.01
CA ALA A 42 1.91 26.11 -9.21
C ALA A 42 2.13 25.35 -7.91
N HIS A 43 1.07 24.79 -7.31
CA HIS A 43 1.17 23.94 -6.13
C HIS A 43 1.69 22.54 -6.50
N LEU A 44 1.14 21.95 -7.54
CA LEU A 44 1.52 20.63 -8.03
C LEU A 44 2.99 20.59 -8.47
N MET A 45 3.45 21.64 -9.14
CA MET A 45 4.82 21.76 -9.65
C MET A 45 5.89 21.92 -8.54
N LYS A 46 5.51 22.05 -7.27
CA LYS A 46 6.46 21.95 -6.16
C LYS A 46 6.95 20.50 -5.97
N ASN A 47 6.15 19.50 -6.37
CA ASN A 47 6.52 18.12 -6.28
C ASN A 47 7.43 17.72 -7.45
N ARG A 48 8.62 17.18 -7.13
CA ARG A 48 9.62 16.78 -8.12
C ARG A 48 9.13 15.67 -9.05
N ILE A 49 8.35 14.71 -8.53
CA ILE A 49 7.82 13.61 -9.34
C ILE A 49 6.79 14.13 -10.32
N ILE A 50 5.88 15.02 -9.89
CA ILE A 50 4.90 15.64 -10.78
C ILE A 50 5.58 16.44 -11.87
N ARG A 51 6.63 17.20 -11.55
CA ARG A 51 7.42 17.91 -12.54
C ARG A 51 8.05 16.98 -13.57
N ALA A 52 8.63 15.87 -13.11
CA ALA A 52 9.22 14.88 -14.01
C ALA A 52 8.18 14.25 -14.96
N LEU A 53 6.99 13.94 -14.45
CA LEU A 53 5.87 13.42 -15.24
C LEU A 53 5.34 14.50 -16.23
N ALA A 54 5.35 15.75 -15.83
CA ALA A 54 4.98 16.89 -16.71
C ALA A 54 6.04 17.24 -17.76
N GLY A 55 7.18 16.54 -17.80
CA GLY A 55 8.18 16.69 -18.85
C GLY A 55 9.40 17.55 -18.48
N ASP A 56 9.52 18.02 -17.22
CA ASP A 56 10.73 18.72 -16.75
C ASP A 56 11.95 17.78 -16.80
N ALA A 57 12.89 18.06 -17.68
CA ALA A 57 14.05 17.22 -17.92
C ALA A 57 14.99 17.15 -16.69
N ALA A 58 15.16 18.26 -15.97
CA ALA A 58 15.98 18.30 -14.76
C ALA A 58 15.37 17.46 -13.63
N ALA A 59 14.06 17.58 -13.42
CA ALA A 59 13.34 16.78 -12.44
C ALA A 59 13.37 15.28 -12.81
N ARG A 60 13.22 14.94 -14.09
CA ARG A 60 13.31 13.56 -14.58
C ARG A 60 14.71 12.98 -14.33
N SER A 61 15.75 13.69 -14.69
CA SER A 61 17.13 13.27 -14.43
C SER A 61 17.40 13.05 -12.94
N ALA A 62 16.84 13.89 -12.08
CA ALA A 62 17.02 13.80 -10.62
C ALA A 62 16.31 12.59 -9.97
N ILE A 63 15.30 11.98 -10.62
CA ILE A 63 14.60 10.79 -10.12
C ILE A 63 15.01 9.50 -10.86
N SER A 64 15.73 9.60 -11.97
CA SER A 64 16.12 8.46 -12.82
C SER A 64 17.50 7.92 -12.43
N GLY A 65 17.76 7.74 -11.14
CA GLY A 65 18.98 7.07 -10.68
C GLY A 65 18.87 5.54 -10.82
N PRO A 66 20.01 4.82 -10.88
CA PRO A 66 20.00 3.37 -10.80
C PRO A 66 19.44 2.94 -9.46
N LEU A 67 18.64 1.89 -9.45
CA LEU A 67 18.21 1.24 -8.22
C LEU A 67 19.41 0.59 -7.52
N PRO A 68 19.36 0.39 -6.19
CA PRO A 68 20.43 -0.31 -5.49
C PRO A 68 20.60 -1.73 -6.04
N GLU A 69 21.84 -2.21 -6.02
CA GLU A 69 22.13 -3.59 -6.41
C GLU A 69 21.44 -4.55 -5.43
N SER A 70 20.81 -5.58 -6.01
CA SER A 70 20.14 -6.62 -5.25
C SER A 70 21.16 -7.58 -4.65
N ASN A 71 21.18 -7.72 -3.35
CA ASN A 71 21.88 -8.81 -2.67
C ASN A 71 21.10 -9.33 -1.47
N PRO A 72 19.87 -9.85 -1.68
CA PRO A 72 19.01 -10.26 -0.57
C PRO A 72 19.45 -11.56 0.10
N SER A 73 20.23 -12.42 -0.59
CA SER A 73 20.51 -13.78 -0.12
C SER A 73 21.56 -13.85 1.01
N ASP A 74 22.54 -12.95 1.00
CA ASP A 74 23.70 -12.98 1.92
C ASP A 74 23.70 -11.81 2.92
N ARG A 75 22.58 -11.11 3.03
CA ARG A 75 22.48 -9.95 3.93
C ARG A 75 22.53 -10.39 5.39
N ASP A 76 23.16 -9.56 6.23
CA ASP A 76 23.09 -9.77 7.68
C ASP A 76 21.62 -9.67 8.15
N PRO A 77 21.13 -10.62 8.97
CA PRO A 77 19.77 -10.57 9.51
C PRO A 77 19.40 -9.27 10.25
N ASP A 78 20.39 -8.54 10.77
CA ASP A 78 20.15 -7.25 11.43
C ASP A 78 19.92 -6.10 10.42
N GLU A 79 20.34 -6.28 9.18
CA GLU A 79 20.13 -5.32 8.09
C GLU A 79 18.93 -5.66 7.21
N GLU A 80 18.33 -6.84 7.43
CA GLU A 80 17.19 -7.31 6.65
C GLU A 80 15.94 -6.46 6.93
N ARG A 81 15.29 -6.03 5.86
CA ARG A 81 14.11 -5.15 5.91
C ARG A 81 12.86 -5.88 5.46
N GLY A 82 11.72 -5.33 5.85
CA GLY A 82 10.41 -5.89 5.55
C GLY A 82 9.93 -6.88 6.60
N ALA A 83 8.72 -7.35 6.41
CA ALA A 83 8.04 -8.30 7.30
C ALA A 83 7.29 -9.33 6.47
N GLY A 84 7.21 -10.57 6.98
CA GLY A 84 6.57 -11.70 6.30
C GLY A 84 7.49 -12.40 5.30
N ASP A 85 6.93 -13.41 4.62
CA ASP A 85 7.66 -14.17 3.61
C ASP A 85 7.71 -13.41 2.28
N LEU A 86 8.85 -12.81 2.00
CA LEU A 86 9.10 -12.07 0.78
C LEU A 86 10.03 -12.85 -0.15
N THR A 87 9.70 -12.84 -1.43
CA THR A 87 10.64 -13.30 -2.45
C THR A 87 11.83 -12.34 -2.55
N PRO A 88 13.00 -12.77 -3.05
CA PRO A 88 14.16 -11.90 -3.23
C PRO A 88 13.83 -10.61 -4.00
N LYS A 89 12.98 -10.69 -5.01
CA LYS A 89 12.55 -9.50 -5.78
C LYS A 89 11.65 -8.55 -5.00
N GLN A 90 10.79 -9.07 -4.15
CA GLN A 90 9.99 -8.25 -3.23
C GLN A 90 10.87 -7.58 -2.18
N GLN A 91 11.89 -8.28 -1.71
CA GLN A 91 12.90 -7.71 -0.80
C GLN A 91 13.64 -6.52 -1.44
N ASP A 92 14.07 -6.66 -2.69
CA ASP A 92 14.69 -5.56 -3.47
C ASP A 92 13.79 -4.32 -3.50
N VAL A 93 12.48 -4.53 -3.67
CA VAL A 93 11.49 -3.43 -3.70
C VAL A 93 11.39 -2.74 -2.34
N VAL A 94 11.30 -3.49 -1.24
CA VAL A 94 11.25 -2.93 0.12
C VAL A 94 12.48 -2.07 0.39
N GLU A 95 13.63 -2.53 -0.01
CA GLU A 95 14.89 -1.81 0.18
C GLU A 95 15.01 -0.55 -0.68
N ALA A 96 14.57 -0.63 -1.93
CA ALA A 96 14.51 0.54 -2.79
C ALA A 96 13.58 1.62 -2.20
N VAL A 97 12.43 1.23 -1.64
CA VAL A 97 11.53 2.15 -0.92
C VAL A 97 12.22 2.72 0.32
N ALA A 98 12.89 1.89 1.11
CA ALA A 98 13.63 2.33 2.28
C ALA A 98 14.75 3.31 1.93
N GLY A 99 15.42 3.12 0.80
CA GLY A 99 16.40 4.03 0.23
C GLY A 99 15.82 5.33 -0.34
N GLY A 100 14.50 5.50 -0.36
CA GLY A 100 13.83 6.73 -0.82
C GLY A 100 13.74 6.84 -2.35
N TYR A 101 13.88 5.74 -3.06
CA TYR A 101 13.74 5.72 -4.52
C TYR A 101 12.28 5.82 -4.94
N SER A 102 12.06 6.39 -6.13
CA SER A 102 10.75 6.46 -6.78
C SER A 102 10.80 5.64 -8.06
N PHE A 103 9.95 4.63 -8.17
CA PHE A 103 9.98 3.67 -9.28
C PHE A 103 8.60 3.05 -9.51
N ILE A 104 8.48 2.28 -10.56
CA ILE A 104 7.29 1.49 -10.90
C ILE A 104 7.64 0.02 -10.67
N VAL A 105 6.75 -0.70 -10.02
CA VAL A 105 6.82 -2.15 -9.88
C VAL A 105 5.88 -2.76 -10.91
N ASP A 106 6.44 -3.48 -11.86
CA ASP A 106 5.67 -4.29 -12.80
C ASP A 106 5.60 -5.73 -12.26
N ALA A 107 4.42 -6.11 -11.80
CA ALA A 107 4.17 -7.40 -11.19
C ALA A 107 3.36 -8.30 -12.13
N PRO A 108 3.75 -9.56 -12.33
CA PRO A 108 2.98 -10.48 -13.15
C PRO A 108 1.60 -10.76 -12.52
N SER A 109 0.66 -11.17 -13.34
CA SER A 109 -0.67 -11.57 -12.86
C SER A 109 -0.55 -12.73 -11.86
N GLY A 110 -1.19 -12.58 -10.71
CA GLY A 110 -1.12 -13.55 -9.61
C GLY A 110 0.04 -13.35 -8.62
N ALA A 111 0.86 -12.31 -8.81
CA ALA A 111 1.82 -11.92 -7.79
C ALA A 111 1.10 -11.46 -6.51
N ASP A 112 1.65 -11.79 -5.35
CA ASP A 112 1.13 -11.32 -4.06
C ASP A 112 1.60 -9.88 -3.78
N ASP A 113 0.93 -8.93 -4.43
CA ASP A 113 1.16 -7.50 -4.28
C ASP A 113 0.72 -6.99 -2.89
N ALA A 114 -0.28 -7.64 -2.30
CA ALA A 114 -0.78 -7.26 -0.97
C ALA A 114 0.26 -7.50 0.13
N SER A 115 0.96 -8.63 0.10
CA SER A 115 2.05 -8.93 1.05
C SER A 115 3.22 -7.97 0.87
N LEU A 116 3.60 -7.65 -0.36
CA LEU A 116 4.64 -6.67 -0.63
C LEU A 116 4.29 -5.28 -0.08
N ILE A 117 3.07 -4.81 -0.33
CA ILE A 117 2.62 -3.50 0.16
C ILE A 117 2.55 -3.49 1.69
N ALA A 118 2.05 -4.57 2.30
CA ALA A 118 2.02 -4.69 3.76
C ALA A 118 3.43 -4.66 4.37
N ALA A 119 4.41 -5.35 3.75
CA ALA A 119 5.80 -5.31 4.18
C ALA A 119 6.41 -3.91 4.08
N ILE A 120 6.13 -3.17 3.00
CA ILE A 120 6.58 -1.77 2.84
C ILE A 120 5.98 -0.87 3.94
N ILE A 121 4.68 -1.04 4.24
CA ILE A 121 4.01 -0.27 5.28
C ILE A 121 4.62 -0.59 6.65
N ALA A 122 4.80 -1.87 6.98
CA ALA A 122 5.37 -2.33 8.24
C ALA A 122 6.82 -1.81 8.43
N ASP A 123 7.68 -1.99 7.41
CA ASP A 123 9.06 -1.49 7.46
C ASP A 123 9.12 0.03 7.62
N SER A 124 8.28 0.75 6.88
CA SER A 124 8.23 2.21 6.97
C SER A 124 7.77 2.67 8.34
N ALA A 125 6.74 2.07 8.91
CA ALA A 125 6.23 2.39 10.24
C ALA A 125 7.29 2.12 11.32
N ALA A 126 7.97 0.97 11.26
CA ALA A 126 9.06 0.62 12.17
C ALA A 126 10.23 1.62 12.11
N ASN A 127 10.43 2.27 10.97
CA ASN A 127 11.46 3.29 10.79
C ASN A 127 10.92 4.74 10.96
N GLY A 128 9.76 4.92 11.57
CA GLY A 128 9.16 6.23 11.86
C GLY A 128 8.71 7.01 10.62
N ARG A 129 8.48 6.33 9.49
CA ARG A 129 8.03 6.94 8.24
C ARG A 129 6.53 6.74 8.06
N SER A 130 5.83 7.78 7.64
CA SER A 130 4.41 7.68 7.27
C SER A 130 4.26 7.21 5.83
N VAL A 131 3.25 6.36 5.60
CA VAL A 131 2.92 5.81 4.28
C VAL A 131 1.47 6.11 3.95
N VAL A 132 1.20 6.52 2.72
CA VAL A 132 -0.14 6.60 2.16
C VAL A 132 -0.24 5.58 1.03
N HIS A 133 -1.09 4.58 1.20
CA HIS A 133 -1.40 3.60 0.17
C HIS A 133 -2.75 3.94 -0.49
N ILE A 134 -2.73 4.12 -1.81
CA ILE A 134 -3.94 4.38 -2.61
C ILE A 134 -4.21 3.16 -3.47
N ALA A 135 -5.18 2.36 -3.09
CA ALA A 135 -5.56 1.17 -3.84
C ALA A 135 -6.49 1.50 -5.01
N GLY A 136 -6.40 0.72 -6.08
CA GLY A 136 -7.29 0.84 -7.23
C GLY A 136 -8.72 0.35 -6.98
N SER A 137 -8.97 -0.35 -5.85
CA SER A 137 -10.30 -0.84 -5.46
C SER A 137 -10.39 -1.11 -3.96
N PRO A 138 -11.62 -1.07 -3.37
CA PRO A 138 -11.83 -1.41 -1.96
C PRO A 138 -11.36 -2.82 -1.59
N SER A 139 -11.50 -3.80 -2.49
CA SER A 139 -11.05 -5.17 -2.26
C SER A 139 -9.52 -5.26 -2.11
N ARG A 140 -8.76 -4.47 -2.85
CA ARG A 140 -7.30 -4.39 -2.68
C ARG A 140 -6.91 -3.75 -1.35
N THR A 141 -7.62 -2.71 -0.92
CA THR A 141 -7.42 -2.13 0.42
C THR A 141 -7.63 -3.16 1.51
N LEU A 142 -8.72 -3.95 1.40
CA LEU A 142 -9.02 -5.02 2.36
C LEU A 142 -7.95 -6.12 2.34
N ALA A 143 -7.43 -6.49 1.18
CA ALA A 143 -6.35 -7.48 1.05
C ALA A 143 -5.09 -7.03 1.78
N VAL A 144 -4.64 -5.79 1.55
CA VAL A 144 -3.47 -5.22 2.24
C VAL A 144 -3.69 -5.15 3.75
N HIS A 145 -4.86 -4.69 4.19
CA HIS A 145 -5.20 -4.65 5.62
C HIS A 145 -5.23 -6.06 6.25
N GLY A 146 -5.72 -7.06 5.51
CA GLY A 146 -5.66 -8.46 5.93
C GLY A 146 -4.22 -8.92 6.15
N ARG A 147 -3.30 -8.58 5.24
CA ARG A 147 -1.87 -8.92 5.39
C ARG A 147 -1.22 -8.19 6.57
N LEU A 148 -1.57 -6.92 6.82
CA LEU A 148 -1.08 -6.22 8.02
C LEU A 148 -1.55 -6.90 9.31
N ARG A 149 -2.79 -7.40 9.32
CA ARG A 149 -3.32 -8.18 10.46
C ARG A 149 -2.59 -9.51 10.63
N ASP A 150 -2.31 -10.22 9.54
CA ASP A 150 -1.55 -11.48 9.58
C ASP A 150 -0.13 -11.25 10.15
N LEU A 151 0.42 -10.05 9.95
CA LEU A 151 1.70 -9.60 10.53
C LEU A 151 1.58 -9.06 11.96
N GLY A 152 0.37 -8.87 12.49
CA GLY A 152 0.12 -8.28 13.81
C GLY A 152 0.44 -6.79 13.91
N VAL A 153 0.38 -6.06 12.79
CA VAL A 153 0.71 -4.63 12.71
C VAL A 153 -0.41 -3.77 12.12
N ASP A 154 -1.62 -4.29 12.01
CA ASP A 154 -2.76 -3.57 11.42
C ASP A 154 -3.18 -2.33 12.23
N GLU A 155 -2.88 -2.30 13.53
CA GLU A 155 -3.11 -1.14 14.39
C GLU A 155 -2.24 0.08 14.03
N THR A 156 -1.14 -0.14 13.29
CA THR A 156 -0.31 0.96 12.78
C THR A 156 -0.91 1.64 11.55
N ALA A 157 -2.02 1.13 11.02
CA ALA A 157 -2.63 1.59 9.79
C ALA A 157 -4.09 2.02 9.98
N VAL A 158 -4.41 3.21 9.49
CA VAL A 158 -5.79 3.72 9.44
C VAL A 158 -6.36 3.48 8.05
N ARG A 159 -7.48 2.74 7.98
CA ARG A 159 -8.17 2.49 6.73
C ARG A 159 -9.22 3.56 6.47
N ILE A 160 -9.12 4.21 5.32
CA ILE A 160 -10.08 5.20 4.85
C ILE A 160 -10.73 4.64 3.58
N ASP A 161 -12.00 4.33 3.63
CA ASP A 161 -12.80 3.98 2.45
C ASP A 161 -14.06 4.86 2.38
N GLY A 162 -14.68 4.92 1.20
CA GLY A 162 -15.83 5.81 0.98
C GLY A 162 -17.04 5.52 1.87
N SER A 163 -17.12 4.33 2.48
CA SER A 163 -18.19 3.93 3.39
C SER A 163 -17.86 4.26 4.85
N ASN A 164 -16.58 4.32 5.20
CA ASN A 164 -16.07 4.50 6.57
C ASN A 164 -15.43 5.87 6.82
N ALA A 165 -15.56 6.80 5.87
CA ALA A 165 -14.95 8.13 5.96
C ALA A 165 -15.70 9.09 6.91
N SER A 166 -16.54 8.60 7.84
CA SER A 166 -17.09 9.47 8.87
C SER A 166 -16.03 9.78 9.92
N ASP A 167 -16.00 11.03 10.38
CA ASP A 167 -15.08 11.48 11.44
C ASP A 167 -15.14 10.60 12.69
N ALA A 168 -16.33 10.08 13.02
CA ALA A 168 -16.53 9.18 14.16
C ALA A 168 -15.81 7.84 13.98
N THR A 169 -15.88 7.25 12.79
CA THR A 169 -15.21 5.97 12.49
C THR A 169 -13.69 6.12 12.50
N LEU A 170 -13.17 7.20 11.91
CA LEU A 170 -11.75 7.51 11.94
C LEU A 170 -11.26 7.77 13.37
N GLY A 171 -12.06 8.51 14.16
CA GLY A 171 -11.75 8.76 15.56
C GLY A 171 -11.63 7.47 16.38
N LEU A 172 -12.53 6.50 16.18
CA LEU A 172 -12.47 5.20 16.85
C LEU A 172 -11.22 4.40 16.43
N GLN A 173 -10.87 4.36 15.15
CA GLN A 173 -9.65 3.70 14.69
C GLN A 173 -8.40 4.30 15.33
N LEU A 174 -8.31 5.63 15.41
CA LEU A 174 -7.19 6.32 16.04
C LEU A 174 -7.11 6.06 17.55
N ILE A 175 -8.25 6.01 18.24
CA ILE A 175 -8.32 5.68 19.67
C ILE A 175 -7.80 4.25 19.90
N HIS A 176 -8.28 3.28 19.14
CA HIS A 176 -7.80 1.90 19.23
C HIS A 176 -6.30 1.80 18.96
N ALA A 177 -5.84 2.36 17.85
CA ALA A 177 -4.41 2.38 17.52
C ALA A 177 -3.54 3.00 18.63
N SER A 178 -4.02 4.06 19.30
CA SER A 178 -3.27 4.71 20.37
C SER A 178 -3.22 3.92 21.69
N GLN A 179 -4.19 3.04 21.91
CA GLN A 179 -4.25 2.21 23.12
C GLN A 179 -3.36 0.96 23.02
N ASP A 180 -3.22 0.45 21.81
CA ASP A 180 -2.60 -0.85 21.53
C ASP A 180 -1.14 -0.72 21.04
N LEU A 181 -0.67 0.51 20.75
CA LEU A 181 0.73 0.78 20.44
C LEU A 181 1.61 0.56 21.67
N THR A 182 1.91 -0.70 21.96
CA THR A 182 2.98 -1.04 22.90
C THR A 182 4.30 -1.07 22.14
N SER A 183 5.30 -0.33 22.63
CA SER A 183 6.67 -0.47 22.14
C SER A 183 7.13 -1.90 22.41
N VAL A 184 7.27 -2.71 21.37
CA VAL A 184 7.93 -4.00 21.50
C VAL A 184 9.42 -3.69 21.67
N GLU A 185 9.92 -3.82 22.90
CA GLU A 185 11.35 -3.81 23.14
C GLU A 185 11.98 -4.98 22.38
N ASP A 186 13.14 -4.73 21.77
CA ASP A 186 13.96 -5.75 21.10
C ASP A 186 14.26 -6.85 22.13
N SER A 187 13.48 -7.92 22.09
CA SER A 187 13.60 -8.95 23.13
C SER A 187 14.90 -9.75 22.88
N ALA A 188 15.52 -10.21 23.97
CA ALA A 188 16.69 -11.11 23.88
C ALA A 188 16.41 -12.34 22.99
N GLU A 189 15.15 -12.69 22.82
CA GLU A 189 14.71 -13.77 21.96
C GLU A 189 14.88 -13.44 20.47
N VAL A 190 14.55 -12.22 20.04
CA VAL A 190 14.76 -11.75 18.67
C VAL A 190 16.25 -11.75 18.35
N ALA A 191 17.10 -11.25 19.24
CA ALA A 191 18.55 -11.26 19.06
C ALA A 191 19.09 -12.71 18.93
N LYS A 192 18.57 -13.65 19.72
CA LYS A 192 18.92 -15.06 19.63
C LYS A 192 18.48 -15.69 18.29
N MET A 193 17.29 -15.37 17.81
CA MET A 193 16.80 -15.84 16.51
C MET A 193 17.65 -15.31 15.37
N ARG A 194 18.00 -14.02 15.37
CA ARG A 194 18.89 -13.41 14.37
C ARG A 194 20.28 -14.05 14.37
N ALA A 195 20.85 -14.29 15.55
CA ALA A 195 22.15 -14.97 15.67
C ALA A 195 22.10 -16.40 15.11
N ARG A 196 21.01 -17.14 15.35
CA ARG A 196 20.80 -18.48 14.78
C ARG A 196 20.69 -18.42 13.26
N LEU A 197 19.92 -17.49 12.70
CA LEU A 197 19.76 -17.30 11.27
C LEU A 197 21.11 -16.98 10.60
N ARG A 198 21.90 -16.10 11.19
CA ARG A 198 23.27 -15.79 10.72
C ARG A 198 24.14 -17.04 10.68
N SER A 199 24.16 -17.84 11.73
CA SER A 199 24.94 -19.09 11.78
C SER A 199 24.51 -20.09 10.70
N VAL A 200 23.20 -20.26 10.47
CA VAL A 200 22.69 -21.17 9.43
C VAL A 200 23.10 -20.68 8.04
N ARG A 201 22.96 -19.38 7.75
CA ARG A 201 23.38 -18.79 6.47
C ARG A 201 24.90 -18.99 6.23
N GLN A 202 25.74 -18.74 7.22
CA GLN A 202 27.18 -18.97 7.12
C GLN A 202 27.51 -20.43 6.81
N THR A 203 26.79 -21.37 7.45
CA THR A 203 26.97 -22.79 7.17
C THR A 203 26.60 -23.13 5.73
N LEU A 204 25.49 -22.61 5.23
CA LEU A 204 25.04 -22.84 3.85
C LEU A 204 25.97 -22.21 2.82
N SER A 205 26.53 -21.04 3.09
CA SER A 205 27.48 -20.35 2.18
C SER A 205 28.86 -21.00 2.16
N SER A 206 29.16 -21.90 3.09
CA SER A 206 30.46 -22.62 3.15
C SER A 206 30.46 -23.93 2.35
N TYR A 207 29.35 -24.32 1.76
CA TYR A 207 29.17 -25.46 0.86
C TYR A 207 29.23 -25.04 -0.61
#